data_2c8cb5f1503f654ef509d6a087eb82e7
#
_entry.id   2c8cb5f1503f654ef509d6a087eb82e7
#
_cell.length_a   1.000
_cell.length_b   1.000
_cell.length_c   1.000
_cell.angle_alpha   90.00
_cell.angle_beta   90.00
_cell.angle_gamma   90.00
#
_symmetry.space_group_name_H-M   'P 1'
#
loop_
_entity.id
_entity.type
_entity.pdbx_description
1 polymer ?
#
loop_
_entity_poly.entity_id
_entity_poly.type
_entity_poly.pdbx_seq_one_letter_code
_entity_poly.pdbx_strand_id
1 'polypeptide(L)'
;SYEKYLRGEKGIKFIQKDRFNRDIGSYNDGLNDKNSIAGNDLIITIDSELQEYGELLMSNKKGAIVAIEPGSGELLSLVSAPSYNPNLLVGREKSKNYFELYKDSIYKPLIDKGLLSTFPAGSPFKVIVGLIALQENVINDKNTIFCGGEYIYGRNKKSMKCHCGGGYRNIYNAISESCNSYFADAYRKTISINNNISENFDMWSEGVKSFGLGNYLNNDLPIGKKGMIPNSEFYDRWYPDFRWGPTTNLSNSIGQGEILVTPIQLANMIATVANKGFYYTPHIIKQIQGDSIPLRFRQKNIIEIEKKYFDIIE
;
A
#
# COMPACT_ATOMS: atom_id res chain seq x y z
N SER A 1 -3.80 -8.11 -15.78
CA SER A 1 -4.11 -6.76 -16.31
C SER A 1 -3.64 -6.60 -17.76
N TYR A 2 -2.51 -7.17 -18.17
CA TYR A 2 -1.89 -6.98 -19.48
C TYR A 2 -2.14 -8.13 -20.45
N GLU A 3 -3.01 -9.07 -20.12
CA GLU A 3 -3.37 -10.23 -20.97
C GLU A 3 -3.77 -9.83 -22.39
N LYS A 4 -4.48 -8.72 -22.54
CA LYS A 4 -4.92 -8.22 -23.85
C LYS A 4 -3.74 -7.88 -24.79
N TYR A 5 -2.59 -7.48 -24.25
CA TYR A 5 -1.38 -7.19 -25.03
C TYR A 5 -0.59 -8.45 -25.32
N LEU A 6 -0.41 -9.32 -24.31
CA LEU A 6 0.39 -10.54 -24.41
C LEU A 6 -0.26 -11.64 -25.24
N ARG A 7 -1.59 -11.68 -25.25
CA ARG A 7 -2.33 -12.81 -25.81
C ARG A 7 -2.25 -12.91 -27.33
N GLY A 8 -2.19 -11.78 -28.05
CA GLY A 8 -2.34 -11.72 -29.48
C GLY A 8 -3.72 -12.17 -29.98
N GLU A 9 -3.84 -12.42 -31.26
CA GLU A 9 -5.06 -12.90 -31.90
C GLU A 9 -4.87 -14.35 -32.39
N LYS A 10 -5.82 -15.22 -32.06
CA LYS A 10 -5.78 -16.60 -32.49
C LYS A 10 -6.07 -16.71 -34.00
N GLY A 11 -5.24 -17.40 -34.71
CA GLY A 11 -5.54 -17.81 -36.06
C GLY A 11 -6.72 -18.82 -36.12
N ILE A 12 -7.39 -18.83 -37.25
CA ILE A 12 -8.48 -19.77 -37.53
C ILE A 12 -8.12 -20.49 -38.83
N LYS A 13 -8.11 -21.81 -38.81
CA LYS A 13 -7.93 -22.64 -39.98
C LYS A 13 -9.20 -23.43 -40.26
N PHE A 14 -9.75 -23.31 -41.46
CA PHE A 14 -10.92 -24.04 -41.88
C PHE A 14 -10.49 -25.29 -42.65
N ILE A 15 -10.88 -26.46 -42.13
CA ILE A 15 -10.55 -27.77 -42.72
C ILE A 15 -11.83 -28.47 -43.16
N GLN A 16 -11.75 -29.09 -44.35
CA GLN A 16 -12.80 -29.99 -44.82
C GLN A 16 -12.66 -31.35 -44.11
N LYS A 17 -13.78 -31.92 -43.72
CA LYS A 17 -13.84 -33.25 -43.12
C LYS A 17 -14.79 -34.13 -43.88
N ASP A 18 -14.44 -35.43 -44.04
CA ASP A 18 -15.34 -36.41 -44.56
C ASP A 18 -16.44 -36.81 -43.56
N ARG A 19 -17.35 -37.68 -43.99
CA ARG A 19 -18.44 -38.22 -43.16
C ARG A 19 -17.96 -39.00 -41.92
N PHE A 20 -16.69 -39.37 -41.88
CA PHE A 20 -16.05 -40.07 -40.78
C PHE A 20 -15.20 -39.14 -39.90
N ASN A 21 -15.36 -37.81 -40.06
CA ASN A 21 -14.62 -36.76 -39.34
C ASN A 21 -13.09 -36.76 -39.57
N ARG A 22 -12.62 -37.34 -40.72
CA ARG A 22 -11.23 -37.32 -41.14
C ARG A 22 -10.97 -36.07 -41.97
N ASP A 23 -9.79 -35.44 -41.76
CA ASP A 23 -9.37 -34.25 -42.50
C ASP A 23 -9.07 -34.65 -43.96
N ILE A 24 -9.72 -33.95 -44.92
CA ILE A 24 -9.58 -34.20 -46.37
C ILE A 24 -8.93 -33.03 -47.10
N GLY A 25 -8.62 -31.92 -46.40
CA GLY A 25 -7.94 -30.76 -46.96
C GLY A 25 -8.37 -29.43 -46.40
N SER A 26 -7.78 -28.36 -46.91
CA SER A 26 -8.19 -26.99 -46.57
C SER A 26 -9.53 -26.65 -47.21
N TYR A 27 -10.41 -25.97 -46.47
CA TYR A 27 -11.65 -25.45 -47.05
C TYR A 27 -11.34 -24.27 -47.95
N ASN A 28 -11.88 -24.29 -49.17
CA ASN A 28 -11.75 -23.22 -50.17
C ASN A 28 -10.27 -22.76 -50.33
N ASP A 29 -9.35 -23.75 -50.45
CA ASP A 29 -7.90 -23.56 -50.62
C ASP A 29 -7.26 -22.64 -49.55
N GLY A 30 -7.89 -22.53 -48.38
CA GLY A 30 -7.40 -21.70 -47.28
C GLY A 30 -7.75 -20.21 -47.40
N LEU A 31 -8.54 -19.80 -48.39
CA LEU A 31 -8.92 -18.38 -48.58
C LEU A 31 -9.68 -17.77 -47.38
N ASN A 32 -10.30 -18.61 -46.56
CA ASN A 32 -11.02 -18.18 -45.36
C ASN A 32 -10.17 -18.25 -44.10
N ASP A 33 -8.96 -18.79 -44.20
CA ASP A 33 -8.06 -18.91 -43.04
C ASP A 33 -7.62 -17.53 -42.56
N LYS A 34 -7.52 -17.37 -41.24
CA LYS A 34 -6.95 -16.17 -40.59
C LYS A 34 -5.63 -16.54 -39.94
N ASN A 35 -4.60 -15.82 -40.26
CA ASN A 35 -3.31 -16.00 -39.60
C ASN A 35 -3.39 -15.53 -38.13
N SER A 36 -2.65 -16.21 -37.26
CA SER A 36 -2.46 -15.73 -35.89
C SER A 36 -1.59 -14.48 -35.89
N ILE A 37 -1.92 -13.54 -34.97
CA ILE A 37 -1.12 -12.36 -34.72
C ILE A 37 -0.49 -12.52 -33.33
N ALA A 38 0.83 -12.39 -33.25
CA ALA A 38 1.55 -12.46 -31.99
C ALA A 38 1.13 -11.30 -31.07
N GLY A 39 1.19 -11.54 -29.75
CA GLY A 39 1.00 -10.49 -28.77
C GLY A 39 2.18 -9.51 -28.75
N ASN A 40 1.99 -8.41 -28.05
CA ASN A 40 3.00 -7.37 -27.87
C ASN A 40 3.95 -7.72 -26.72
N ASP A 41 5.21 -7.32 -26.85
CA ASP A 41 6.17 -7.41 -25.75
C ASP A 41 5.87 -6.36 -24.68
N LEU A 42 6.09 -6.75 -23.43
CA LEU A 42 6.01 -5.88 -22.26
C LEU A 42 7.37 -5.81 -21.57
N ILE A 43 7.80 -4.60 -21.25
CA ILE A 43 8.91 -4.38 -20.33
C ILE A 43 8.31 -3.99 -18.98
N ILE A 44 8.66 -4.73 -17.94
CA ILE A 44 8.20 -4.46 -16.57
C ILE A 44 9.31 -3.79 -15.75
N THR A 45 8.91 -3.16 -14.66
CA THR A 45 9.80 -2.39 -13.78
C THR A 45 10.55 -3.24 -12.76
N ILE A 46 10.09 -4.49 -12.56
CA ILE A 46 10.70 -5.39 -11.57
C ILE A 46 12.16 -5.65 -11.96
N ASP A 47 13.06 -5.32 -11.03
CA ASP A 47 14.47 -5.69 -11.10
C ASP A 47 14.59 -7.15 -10.63
N SER A 48 15.05 -8.03 -11.53
CA SER A 48 15.08 -9.47 -11.26
C SER A 48 16.06 -9.84 -10.15
N GLU A 49 17.21 -9.16 -10.08
CA GLU A 49 18.23 -9.41 -9.05
C GLU A 49 17.74 -8.95 -7.68
N LEU A 50 17.12 -7.76 -7.61
CA LEU A 50 16.53 -7.25 -6.38
C LEU A 50 15.34 -8.10 -5.91
N GLN A 51 14.52 -8.59 -6.84
CA GLN A 51 13.40 -9.50 -6.54
C GLN A 51 13.93 -10.81 -5.95
N GLU A 52 14.90 -11.45 -6.61
CA GLU A 52 15.52 -12.70 -6.15
C GLU A 52 16.16 -12.52 -4.76
N TYR A 53 16.90 -11.43 -4.56
CA TYR A 53 17.51 -11.11 -3.28
C TYR A 53 16.45 -10.92 -2.19
N GLY A 54 15.36 -10.23 -2.50
CA GLY A 54 14.23 -10.07 -1.57
C GLY A 54 13.57 -11.41 -1.21
N GLU A 55 13.39 -12.30 -2.17
CA GLU A 55 12.86 -13.65 -1.93
C GLU A 55 13.79 -14.48 -1.04
N LEU A 56 15.11 -14.39 -1.27
CA LEU A 56 16.10 -15.03 -0.42
C LEU A 56 16.04 -14.52 1.03
N LEU A 57 15.97 -13.20 1.22
CA LEU A 57 15.85 -12.58 2.55
C LEU A 57 14.56 -13.00 3.28
N MET A 58 13.50 -13.31 2.52
CA MET A 58 12.22 -13.77 3.07
C MET A 58 12.13 -15.27 3.28
N SER A 59 13.19 -16.03 3.01
CA SER A 59 13.24 -17.48 3.32
C SER A 59 12.90 -17.74 4.79
N ASN A 60 11.97 -18.67 5.04
CA ASN A 60 11.47 -19.01 6.36
C ASN A 60 10.79 -17.85 7.14
N LYS A 61 10.40 -16.79 6.47
CA LYS A 61 9.68 -15.66 7.07
C LYS A 61 8.28 -15.54 6.48
N LYS A 62 7.42 -14.75 7.14
CA LYS A 62 6.07 -14.45 6.67
C LYS A 62 5.88 -12.94 6.59
N GLY A 63 5.52 -12.45 5.41
CA GLY A 63 5.33 -11.01 5.18
C GLY A 63 5.53 -10.62 3.72
N ALA A 64 5.94 -9.40 3.50
CA ALA A 64 6.22 -8.86 2.17
C ALA A 64 7.40 -7.88 2.18
N ILE A 65 8.08 -7.75 1.05
CA ILE A 65 8.99 -6.65 0.74
C ILE A 65 8.41 -5.91 -0.48
N VAL A 66 8.37 -4.59 -0.40
CA VAL A 66 7.94 -3.72 -1.50
C VAL A 66 8.98 -2.62 -1.66
N ALA A 67 9.57 -2.52 -2.86
CA ALA A 67 10.49 -1.46 -3.22
C ALA A 67 9.87 -0.61 -4.34
N ILE A 68 9.77 0.71 -4.10
CA ILE A 68 9.23 1.68 -5.05
C ILE A 68 10.33 2.71 -5.37
N GLU A 69 10.52 3.01 -6.65
CA GLU A 69 11.30 4.16 -7.09
C GLU A 69 10.46 5.44 -6.91
N PRO A 70 10.82 6.33 -5.97
CA PRO A 70 9.96 7.48 -5.68
C PRO A 70 9.77 8.42 -6.86
N GLY A 71 10.81 8.59 -7.69
CA GLY A 71 10.82 9.52 -8.82
C GLY A 71 9.93 9.12 -9.99
N SER A 72 9.47 7.87 -10.05
CA SER A 72 8.64 7.35 -11.14
C SER A 72 7.40 6.59 -10.68
N GLY A 73 7.41 6.03 -9.47
CA GLY A 73 6.39 5.09 -8.98
C GLY A 73 6.61 3.65 -9.47
N GLU A 74 7.72 3.38 -10.15
CA GLU A 74 8.09 2.04 -10.60
C GLU A 74 8.26 1.08 -9.41
N LEU A 75 7.59 -0.07 -9.44
CA LEU A 75 7.81 -1.15 -8.49
C LEU A 75 9.06 -1.93 -8.91
N LEU A 76 10.13 -1.80 -8.13
CA LEU A 76 11.39 -2.50 -8.39
C LEU A 76 11.39 -3.91 -7.82
N SER A 77 10.65 -4.13 -6.73
CA SER A 77 10.48 -5.44 -6.12
C SER A 77 9.14 -5.55 -5.41
N LEU A 78 8.51 -6.72 -5.51
CA LEU A 78 7.25 -7.05 -4.84
C LEU A 78 7.30 -8.52 -4.39
N VAL A 79 7.80 -8.74 -3.17
CA VAL A 79 7.97 -10.07 -2.58
C VAL A 79 6.84 -10.38 -1.62
N SER A 80 6.25 -11.56 -1.75
CA SER A 80 5.25 -12.09 -0.82
C SER A 80 5.68 -13.47 -0.32
N ALA A 81 5.92 -13.60 0.97
CA ALA A 81 6.41 -14.83 1.56
C ALA A 81 5.48 -15.41 2.65
N PRO A 82 5.37 -16.73 2.79
CA PRO A 82 5.81 -17.72 1.81
C PRO A 82 5.07 -17.61 0.49
N SER A 83 5.80 -17.87 -0.59
CA SER A 83 5.26 -17.95 -1.96
C SER A 83 5.02 -19.42 -2.35
N TYR A 84 4.72 -19.65 -3.60
CA TYR A 84 4.57 -21.00 -4.17
C TYR A 84 5.23 -21.06 -5.53
N ASN A 85 5.56 -22.29 -5.99
CA ASN A 85 6.05 -22.49 -7.33
C ASN A 85 4.88 -22.37 -8.34
N PRO A 86 4.87 -21.35 -9.23
CA PRO A 86 3.77 -21.14 -10.17
C PRO A 86 3.57 -22.32 -11.15
N ASN A 87 4.60 -23.15 -11.40
CA ASN A 87 4.47 -24.34 -12.22
C ASN A 87 3.51 -25.39 -11.62
N LEU A 88 3.23 -25.34 -10.33
CA LEU A 88 2.20 -26.17 -9.70
C LEU A 88 0.79 -25.87 -10.22
N LEU A 89 0.57 -24.67 -10.75
CA LEU A 89 -0.74 -24.23 -11.24
C LEU A 89 -0.89 -24.38 -12.77
N VAL A 90 -0.05 -25.21 -13.40
CA VAL A 90 -0.11 -25.55 -14.83
C VAL A 90 -0.38 -27.04 -15.02
N GLY A 91 -0.93 -27.38 -16.21
CA GLY A 91 -1.14 -28.79 -16.60
C GLY A 91 -2.32 -29.48 -15.89
N ARG A 92 -2.29 -30.79 -15.87
CA ARG A 92 -3.41 -31.65 -15.43
C ARG A 92 -3.64 -31.60 -13.91
N GLU A 93 -2.57 -31.46 -13.14
CA GLU A 93 -2.63 -31.47 -11.67
C GLU A 93 -2.98 -30.09 -11.05
N LYS A 94 -3.17 -29.07 -11.88
CA LYS A 94 -3.39 -27.68 -11.43
C LYS A 94 -4.51 -27.56 -10.38
N SER A 95 -5.64 -28.23 -10.58
CA SER A 95 -6.79 -28.12 -9.64
C SER A 95 -6.47 -28.75 -8.29
N LYS A 96 -5.78 -29.87 -8.26
CA LYS A 96 -5.34 -30.54 -7.05
C LYS A 96 -4.32 -29.67 -6.30
N ASN A 97 -3.29 -29.22 -7.00
CA ASN A 97 -2.25 -28.36 -6.42
C ASN A 97 -2.81 -27.04 -5.90
N TYR A 98 -3.73 -26.40 -6.65
CA TYR A 98 -4.43 -25.19 -6.17
C TYR A 98 -5.17 -25.46 -4.86
N PHE A 99 -5.86 -26.58 -4.76
CA PHE A 99 -6.63 -26.93 -3.57
C PHE A 99 -5.73 -27.18 -2.35
N GLU A 100 -4.57 -27.81 -2.53
CA GLU A 100 -3.58 -27.99 -1.45
C GLU A 100 -3.01 -26.63 -0.99
N LEU A 101 -2.64 -25.75 -1.92
CA LEU A 101 -2.18 -24.40 -1.58
C LEU A 101 -3.28 -23.55 -0.89
N TYR A 102 -4.54 -23.71 -1.32
CA TYR A 102 -5.69 -23.00 -0.77
C TYR A 102 -6.01 -23.42 0.67
N LYS A 103 -5.86 -24.73 0.99
CA LYS A 103 -6.08 -25.27 2.33
C LYS A 103 -5.07 -24.80 3.36
N ASP A 104 -3.90 -24.34 2.94
CA ASP A 104 -2.87 -23.85 3.85
C ASP A 104 -3.32 -22.54 4.53
N SER A 105 -4.01 -22.70 5.65
CA SER A 105 -4.54 -21.58 6.44
C SER A 105 -3.47 -20.85 7.25
N ILE A 106 -2.29 -21.46 7.45
CA ILE A 106 -1.18 -20.89 8.24
C ILE A 106 -0.36 -19.95 7.37
N TYR A 107 0.16 -20.44 6.26
CA TYR A 107 1.06 -19.67 5.40
C TYR A 107 0.34 -18.88 4.32
N LYS A 108 -0.84 -19.36 3.87
CA LYS A 108 -1.68 -18.72 2.85
C LYS A 108 -0.86 -18.29 1.62
N PRO A 109 -0.18 -19.24 0.93
CA PRO A 109 0.77 -18.91 -0.13
C PRO A 109 0.12 -18.25 -1.35
N LEU A 110 -1.17 -18.48 -1.59
CA LEU A 110 -1.94 -17.86 -2.67
C LEU A 110 -2.31 -16.39 -2.41
N ILE A 111 -2.10 -15.90 -1.18
CA ILE A 111 -2.37 -14.50 -0.83
C ILE A 111 -1.10 -13.69 -1.00
N ASP A 112 -1.12 -12.74 -1.93
CA ASP A 112 -0.09 -11.71 -2.00
C ASP A 112 -0.17 -10.81 -0.77
N LYS A 113 0.85 -10.89 0.08
CA LYS A 113 0.86 -10.18 1.36
C LYS A 113 1.24 -8.71 1.20
N GLY A 114 1.92 -8.35 0.12
CA GLY A 114 2.23 -6.97 -0.21
C GLY A 114 0.99 -6.15 -0.58
N LEU A 115 0.02 -6.80 -1.23
CA LEU A 115 -1.17 -6.19 -1.80
C LEU A 115 -2.45 -6.45 -1.00
N LEU A 116 -2.58 -7.65 -0.41
CA LEU A 116 -3.84 -8.14 0.17
C LEU A 116 -3.82 -8.28 1.70
N SER A 117 -2.66 -8.32 2.34
CA SER A 117 -2.59 -8.34 3.79
C SER A 117 -2.51 -6.92 4.36
N THR A 118 -3.26 -6.69 5.43
CA THR A 118 -3.27 -5.40 6.13
C THR A 118 -2.68 -5.56 7.52
N PHE A 119 -1.87 -4.58 7.91
CA PHE A 119 -1.16 -4.54 9.19
C PHE A 119 -1.30 -3.15 9.80
N PRO A 120 -1.22 -3.01 11.13
CA PRO A 120 -0.99 -1.70 11.74
C PRO A 120 0.27 -1.06 11.15
N ALA A 121 0.17 0.21 10.77
CA ALA A 121 1.29 0.93 10.15
C ALA A 121 2.50 1.06 11.10
N GLY A 122 2.22 1.17 12.40
CA GLY A 122 3.26 1.32 13.43
C GLY A 122 4.03 2.64 13.34
N SER A 123 5.22 2.68 13.91
CA SER A 123 6.03 3.91 14.06
C SER A 123 6.35 4.68 12.77
N PRO A 124 6.50 4.07 11.58
CA PRO A 124 6.63 4.85 10.34
C PRO A 124 5.49 5.84 10.11
N PHE A 125 4.30 5.55 10.63
CA PHE A 125 3.14 6.42 10.54
C PHE A 125 3.30 7.76 11.28
N LYS A 126 4.18 7.84 12.28
CA LYS A 126 4.47 9.06 13.04
C LYS A 126 4.95 10.21 12.16
N VAL A 127 5.61 9.90 11.06
CA VAL A 127 6.05 10.88 10.07
C VAL A 127 4.85 11.68 9.54
N ILE A 128 3.75 10.99 9.18
CA ILE A 128 2.54 11.67 8.68
C ILE A 128 1.84 12.43 9.81
N VAL A 129 1.79 11.86 11.00
CA VAL A 129 1.20 12.56 12.17
C VAL A 129 1.94 13.86 12.43
N GLY A 130 3.28 13.86 12.35
CA GLY A 130 4.12 15.06 12.47
C GLY A 130 3.86 16.06 11.36
N LEU A 131 3.82 15.62 10.10
CA LEU A 131 3.55 16.47 8.93
C LEU A 131 2.20 17.18 9.03
N ILE A 132 1.14 16.45 9.36
CA ILE A 132 -0.20 17.04 9.54
C ILE A 132 -0.20 18.02 10.72
N ALA A 133 0.41 17.68 11.83
CA ALA A 133 0.47 18.57 13.00
C ALA A 133 1.27 19.85 12.73
N LEU A 134 2.32 19.79 11.90
CA LEU A 134 3.06 20.97 11.42
C LEU A 134 2.21 21.82 10.47
N GLN A 135 1.50 21.19 9.52
CA GLN A 135 0.61 21.85 8.57
C GLN A 135 -0.49 22.61 9.28
N GLU A 136 -1.09 22.01 10.32
CA GLU A 136 -2.13 22.62 11.14
C GLU A 136 -1.58 23.59 12.21
N ASN A 137 -0.28 23.85 12.21
CA ASN A 137 0.41 24.77 13.12
C ASN A 137 0.18 24.47 14.62
N VAL A 138 -0.17 23.23 14.97
CA VAL A 138 -0.33 22.80 16.38
C VAL A 138 1.00 22.43 17.03
N ILE A 139 2.02 22.19 16.22
CA ILE A 139 3.43 22.07 16.61
C ILE A 139 4.31 22.88 15.66
N ASN A 140 5.54 23.12 16.06
CA ASN A 140 6.62 23.65 15.22
C ASN A 140 7.95 22.99 15.58
N ASP A 141 9.02 23.34 14.87
CA ASP A 141 10.36 22.78 15.04
C ASP A 141 10.98 23.06 16.42
N LYS A 142 10.50 24.09 17.12
CA LYS A 142 11.01 24.53 18.44
C LYS A 142 10.22 23.98 19.61
N ASN A 143 8.97 23.53 19.38
CA ASN A 143 8.15 23.00 20.47
C ASN A 143 8.77 21.75 21.08
N THR A 144 8.82 21.73 22.40
CA THR A 144 9.25 20.54 23.14
C THR A 144 8.16 20.06 24.07
N ILE A 145 8.12 18.76 24.29
CA ILE A 145 7.34 18.13 25.35
C ILE A 145 8.26 17.27 26.22
N PHE A 146 7.91 17.11 27.47
CA PHE A 146 8.60 16.20 28.37
C PHE A 146 8.02 14.78 28.24
N CYS A 147 8.87 13.80 27.97
CA CYS A 147 8.54 12.38 27.98
C CYS A 147 9.09 11.73 29.24
N GLY A 148 8.21 11.28 30.13
CA GLY A 148 8.58 10.55 31.34
C GLY A 148 8.65 9.03 31.18
N GLY A 149 8.77 8.52 29.94
CA GLY A 149 8.69 7.10 29.62
C GLY A 149 7.27 6.62 29.29
N GLU A 150 6.26 7.47 29.45
CA GLU A 150 4.87 7.22 29.08
C GLU A 150 4.11 8.53 28.87
N TYR A 151 2.99 8.45 28.14
CA TYR A 151 2.04 9.53 27.95
C TYR A 151 0.75 9.21 28.71
N ILE A 152 0.48 9.97 29.78
CA ILE A 152 -0.71 9.78 30.63
C ILE A 152 -1.88 10.57 30.05
N TYR A 153 -3.05 9.96 29.87
CA TYR A 153 -4.21 10.58 29.27
C TYR A 153 -5.54 10.10 29.85
N GLY A 154 -6.57 10.91 29.60
CA GLY A 154 -7.94 10.63 30.05
C GLY A 154 -8.14 10.79 31.57
N ARG A 155 -9.41 10.80 31.99
CA ARG A 155 -9.79 10.94 33.41
C ARG A 155 -9.28 9.78 34.28
N ASN A 156 -9.23 8.58 33.69
CA ASN A 156 -8.81 7.36 34.38
C ASN A 156 -7.27 7.16 34.35
N LYS A 157 -6.50 8.20 33.97
CA LYS A 157 -5.03 8.17 33.92
C LYS A 157 -4.47 6.95 33.18
N LYS A 158 -5.09 6.59 32.02
CA LYS A 158 -4.52 5.59 31.14
C LYS A 158 -3.15 6.06 30.65
N SER A 159 -2.25 5.11 30.34
CA SER A 159 -0.95 5.48 29.83
C SER A 159 -0.62 4.76 28.51
N MET A 160 0.11 5.45 27.64
CA MET A 160 0.77 4.89 26.46
C MET A 160 2.27 4.86 26.72
N LYS A 161 2.84 3.67 26.82
CA LYS A 161 4.28 3.49 27.07
C LYS A 161 5.12 4.07 25.94
N CYS A 162 6.28 4.62 26.32
CA CYS A 162 7.27 5.16 25.40
C CYS A 162 8.64 4.57 25.68
N HIS A 163 9.41 4.28 24.63
CA HIS A 163 10.73 3.64 24.73
C HIS A 163 11.89 4.57 24.35
N CYS A 164 11.64 5.88 24.20
CA CYS A 164 12.61 6.89 23.77
C CYS A 164 13.45 7.37 24.95
N GLY A 165 14.04 6.76 25.78
CA GLY A 165 14.96 7.21 26.85
C GLY A 165 14.49 8.36 27.75
N GLY A 166 13.34 8.97 27.53
CA GLY A 166 12.77 10.07 28.33
C GLY A 166 13.40 11.45 28.08
N GLY A 167 12.92 12.48 28.82
CA GLY A 167 13.40 13.85 28.72
C GLY A 167 12.62 14.73 27.74
N TYR A 168 13.12 15.95 27.48
CA TYR A 168 12.47 16.88 26.53
C TYR A 168 12.71 16.46 25.10
N ARG A 169 11.64 16.46 24.28
CA ARG A 169 11.65 16.04 22.88
C ARG A 169 11.05 17.13 22.00
N ASN A 170 11.80 17.58 21.02
CA ASN A 170 11.29 18.31 19.85
C ASN A 170 10.99 17.32 18.72
N ILE A 171 10.54 17.79 17.57
CA ILE A 171 10.15 16.92 16.45
C ILE A 171 11.31 16.07 15.92
N TYR A 172 12.52 16.62 15.85
CA TYR A 172 13.71 15.93 15.32
C TYR A 172 14.06 14.68 16.13
N ASN A 173 14.27 14.87 17.45
CA ASN A 173 14.60 13.73 18.29
C ASN A 173 13.37 12.87 18.63
N ALA A 174 12.15 13.38 18.50
CA ALA A 174 10.95 12.57 18.61
C ALA A 174 10.81 11.58 17.45
N ILE A 175 11.21 11.96 16.22
CA ILE A 175 11.23 11.05 15.06
C ILE A 175 12.38 10.06 15.21
N SER A 176 13.61 10.52 15.42
CA SER A 176 14.79 9.64 15.47
C SER A 176 14.71 8.59 16.59
N GLU A 177 14.13 8.96 17.74
CA GLU A 177 13.96 8.05 18.87
C GLU A 177 12.55 7.41 18.93
N SER A 178 11.71 7.70 17.94
CA SER A 178 10.35 7.16 17.84
C SER A 178 9.48 7.40 19.08
N CYS A 179 9.48 8.63 19.61
CA CYS A 179 8.83 8.98 20.86
C CYS A 179 7.30 8.93 20.77
N ASN A 180 6.67 7.96 21.39
CA ASN A 180 5.22 7.82 21.44
C ASN A 180 4.54 9.01 22.12
N SER A 181 5.11 9.53 23.21
CA SER A 181 4.55 10.64 23.98
C SER A 181 4.45 11.91 23.15
N TYR A 182 5.47 12.21 22.32
CA TYR A 182 5.46 13.36 21.44
C TYR A 182 4.32 13.29 20.42
N PHE A 183 4.22 12.17 19.72
CA PHE A 183 3.22 12.02 18.67
C PHE A 183 1.80 11.87 19.22
N ALA A 184 1.64 11.31 20.41
CA ALA A 184 0.36 11.30 21.11
C ALA A 184 -0.11 12.72 21.46
N ASP A 185 0.78 13.58 21.91
CA ASP A 185 0.47 14.98 22.21
C ASP A 185 0.18 15.78 20.95
N ALA A 186 1.00 15.63 19.89
CA ALA A 186 0.79 16.27 18.60
C ALA A 186 -0.57 15.89 18.00
N TYR A 187 -0.89 14.58 17.95
CA TYR A 187 -2.17 14.08 17.48
C TYR A 187 -3.34 14.66 18.30
N ARG A 188 -3.26 14.60 19.63
CA ARG A 188 -4.30 15.14 20.51
C ARG A 188 -4.55 16.61 20.24
N LYS A 189 -3.50 17.43 20.06
CA LYS A 189 -3.61 18.84 19.71
C LYS A 189 -4.29 19.03 18.35
N THR A 190 -3.92 18.24 17.32
CA THR A 190 -4.53 18.29 15.99
C THR A 190 -6.04 18.02 16.05
N ILE A 191 -6.44 16.97 16.78
CA ILE A 191 -7.87 16.63 16.90
C ILE A 191 -8.64 17.62 17.80
N SER A 192 -7.95 18.48 18.53
CA SER A 192 -8.54 19.45 19.47
C SER A 192 -8.31 20.91 19.07
N ILE A 193 -8.06 21.21 17.79
CA ILE A 193 -7.79 22.58 17.29
C ILE A 193 -8.93 23.53 17.66
N ASN A 194 -10.16 23.05 17.53
CA ASN A 194 -11.38 23.75 17.91
C ASN A 194 -12.30 22.80 18.70
N ASN A 195 -13.50 23.26 19.02
CA ASN A 195 -14.46 22.43 19.78
C ASN A 195 -15.19 21.37 18.93
N ASN A 196 -14.92 21.27 17.62
CA ASN A 196 -15.52 20.30 16.73
C ASN A 196 -14.58 19.12 16.48
N ILE A 197 -14.61 18.15 17.40
CA ILE A 197 -13.74 16.96 17.36
C ILE A 197 -13.94 16.14 16.08
N SER A 198 -15.19 15.97 15.64
CA SER A 198 -15.51 15.17 14.44
C SER A 198 -14.92 15.79 13.18
N GLU A 199 -15.06 17.08 13.00
CA GLU A 199 -14.51 17.82 11.85
C GLU A 199 -12.98 17.78 11.84
N ASN A 200 -12.33 18.03 12.99
CA ASN A 200 -10.87 17.95 13.10
C ASN A 200 -10.35 16.54 12.81
N PHE A 201 -11.08 15.53 13.26
CA PHE A 201 -10.70 14.14 13.00
C PHE A 201 -10.87 13.77 11.53
N ASP A 202 -11.93 14.24 10.87
CA ASP A 202 -12.15 14.01 9.45
C ASP A 202 -11.08 14.73 8.61
N MET A 203 -10.72 15.97 8.94
CA MET A 203 -9.60 16.68 8.33
C MET A 203 -8.29 15.89 8.47
N TRP A 204 -7.97 15.41 9.68
CA TRP A 204 -6.81 14.56 9.92
C TRP A 204 -6.87 13.26 9.11
N SER A 205 -8.02 12.59 9.07
CA SER A 205 -8.25 11.35 8.30
C SER A 205 -8.03 11.56 6.80
N GLU A 206 -8.56 12.64 6.24
CA GLU A 206 -8.34 12.98 4.82
C GLU A 206 -6.87 13.34 4.56
N GLY A 207 -6.22 14.06 5.46
CA GLY A 207 -4.78 14.31 5.40
C GLY A 207 -3.98 13.00 5.36
N VAL A 208 -4.34 12.01 6.17
CA VAL A 208 -3.71 10.67 6.14
C VAL A 208 -3.99 9.95 4.81
N LYS A 209 -5.23 9.99 4.32
CA LYS A 209 -5.62 9.32 3.07
C LYS A 209 -4.95 9.92 1.84
N SER A 210 -4.59 11.19 1.88
CA SER A 210 -3.89 11.85 0.76
C SER A 210 -2.55 11.19 0.42
N PHE A 211 -1.91 10.49 1.37
CA PHE A 211 -0.71 9.68 1.15
C PHE A 211 -0.98 8.32 0.46
N GLY A 212 -2.21 8.07 0.03
CA GLY A 212 -2.63 6.81 -0.60
C GLY A 212 -3.02 5.72 0.40
N LEU A 213 -3.15 6.05 1.69
CA LEU A 213 -3.61 5.12 2.73
C LEU A 213 -5.14 5.07 2.77
N GLY A 214 -5.70 3.93 3.17
CA GLY A 214 -7.16 3.79 3.30
C GLY A 214 -7.93 3.76 1.98
N ASN A 215 -7.27 3.88 0.84
CA ASN A 215 -7.84 3.86 -0.50
C ASN A 215 -7.13 2.85 -1.40
N TYR A 216 -7.76 2.48 -2.51
CA TYR A 216 -7.06 1.73 -3.56
C TYR A 216 -6.07 2.65 -4.26
N LEU A 217 -4.81 2.22 -4.41
CA LEU A 217 -3.77 3.00 -5.10
C LEU A 217 -3.98 3.10 -6.62
N ASN A 218 -4.95 2.35 -7.19
CA ASN A 218 -5.22 2.29 -8.62
C ASN A 218 -4.00 1.90 -9.46
N ASN A 219 -3.14 1.04 -8.89
CA ASN A 219 -2.01 0.45 -9.59
C ASN A 219 -2.46 -0.42 -10.77
N ASP A 220 -1.53 -1.02 -11.49
CA ASP A 220 -1.80 -1.90 -12.63
C ASP A 220 -1.91 -3.39 -12.25
N LEU A 221 -1.87 -3.69 -10.97
CA LEU A 221 -2.07 -5.04 -10.46
C LEU A 221 -3.57 -5.34 -10.30
N PRO A 222 -4.02 -6.58 -10.61
CA PRO A 222 -5.45 -6.90 -10.65
C PRO A 222 -6.10 -7.06 -9.28
N ILE A 223 -5.30 -7.00 -8.22
CA ILE A 223 -5.73 -7.25 -6.84
C ILE A 223 -5.19 -6.16 -5.91
N GLY A 224 -5.87 -5.93 -4.81
CA GLY A 224 -5.42 -5.01 -3.77
C GLY A 224 -6.45 -4.87 -2.67
N LYS A 225 -6.03 -4.32 -1.53
CA LYS A 225 -6.91 -3.88 -0.45
C LYS A 225 -6.70 -2.40 -0.17
N LYS A 226 -7.77 -1.71 0.20
CA LYS A 226 -7.71 -0.30 0.58
C LYS A 226 -7.17 -0.06 1.99
N GLY A 227 -7.05 -1.11 2.81
CA GLY A 227 -6.76 -0.92 4.23
C GLY A 227 -7.92 -0.25 4.98
N MET A 228 -7.59 0.39 6.10
CA MET A 228 -8.56 1.13 6.91
C MET A 228 -7.89 2.35 7.54
N ILE A 229 -8.44 3.52 7.26
CA ILE A 229 -8.20 4.77 7.99
C ILE A 229 -9.56 5.23 8.49
N PRO A 230 -9.79 5.27 9.82
CA PRO A 230 -11.08 5.62 10.39
C PRO A 230 -11.43 7.10 10.16
N ASN A 231 -12.70 7.41 10.11
CA ASN A 231 -13.28 8.76 10.09
C ASN A 231 -14.21 8.96 11.30
N SER A 232 -14.80 10.13 11.43
CA SER A 232 -15.72 10.44 12.54
C SER A 232 -16.94 9.50 12.55
N GLU A 233 -17.53 9.22 11.38
CA GLU A 233 -18.67 8.29 11.24
C GLU A 233 -18.38 6.89 11.78
N PHE A 234 -17.13 6.42 11.60
CA PHE A 234 -16.70 5.15 12.17
C PHE A 234 -16.85 5.14 13.69
N TYR A 235 -16.34 6.18 14.37
CA TYR A 235 -16.40 6.25 15.83
C TYR A 235 -17.82 6.54 16.34
N ASP A 236 -18.61 7.35 15.65
CA ASP A 236 -20.02 7.61 15.99
C ASP A 236 -20.83 6.31 15.99
N ARG A 237 -20.56 5.40 15.03
CA ARG A 237 -21.19 4.08 14.97
C ARG A 237 -20.80 3.15 16.12
N TRP A 238 -19.53 3.21 16.56
CA TRP A 238 -19.02 2.35 17.63
C TRP A 238 -19.30 2.91 19.03
N TYR A 239 -19.55 4.21 19.13
CA TYR A 239 -19.81 4.90 20.39
C TYR A 239 -21.12 5.69 20.33
N PRO A 240 -22.28 5.07 20.04
CA PRO A 240 -23.53 5.79 19.82
C PRO A 240 -24.03 6.50 21.10
N ASP A 241 -23.73 5.97 22.29
CA ASP A 241 -24.18 6.48 23.58
C ASP A 241 -23.14 7.34 24.28
N PHE A 242 -21.93 7.45 23.73
CA PHE A 242 -20.82 8.15 24.36
C PHE A 242 -20.15 9.10 23.37
N ARG A 243 -19.79 10.26 23.83
CA ARG A 243 -18.93 11.14 23.05
C ARG A 243 -17.50 10.58 23.05
N TRP A 244 -17.05 10.14 21.89
CA TRP A 244 -15.64 9.82 21.67
C TRP A 244 -14.81 11.13 21.56
N GLY A 245 -13.51 11.02 21.71
CA GLY A 245 -12.62 12.16 21.60
C GLY A 245 -11.17 11.73 21.43
N PRO A 246 -10.22 12.69 21.44
CA PRO A 246 -8.81 12.43 21.12
C PRO A 246 -8.14 11.37 22.02
N THR A 247 -8.69 11.12 23.19
CA THR A 247 -8.20 10.08 24.11
C THR A 247 -8.80 8.70 23.86
N THR A 248 -9.89 8.62 23.10
CA THR A 248 -10.54 7.34 22.77
C THR A 248 -9.73 6.58 21.74
N ASN A 249 -9.17 7.30 20.74
CA ASN A 249 -8.48 6.76 19.58
C ASN A 249 -6.99 7.17 19.53
N LEU A 250 -6.39 7.41 20.67
CA LEU A 250 -5.01 7.89 20.78
C LEU A 250 -3.98 6.95 20.13
N SER A 251 -4.28 5.65 20.03
CA SER A 251 -3.45 4.65 19.34
C SER A 251 -3.20 5.00 17.86
N ASN A 252 -4.11 5.76 17.23
CA ASN A 252 -3.94 6.22 15.85
C ASN A 252 -2.69 7.11 15.70
N SER A 253 -2.29 7.83 16.76
CA SER A 253 -1.09 8.67 16.74
C SER A 253 0.22 7.93 16.46
N ILE A 254 0.24 6.63 16.66
CA ILE A 254 1.40 5.76 16.46
C ILE A 254 1.15 4.66 15.42
N GLY A 255 0.14 4.85 14.57
CA GLY A 255 -0.19 3.91 13.50
C GLY A 255 -0.72 2.55 13.99
N GLN A 256 -1.40 2.56 15.13
CA GLN A 256 -2.05 1.39 15.74
C GLN A 256 -3.55 1.65 15.92
N GLY A 257 -4.23 0.81 16.69
CA GLY A 257 -5.68 0.89 16.84
C GLY A 257 -6.39 0.42 15.57
N GLU A 258 -7.22 1.27 15.01
CA GLU A 258 -8.04 0.96 13.83
C GLU A 258 -7.29 1.16 12.50
N ILE A 259 -6.08 1.71 12.54
CA ILE A 259 -5.26 1.94 11.33
C ILE A 259 -4.71 0.62 10.81
N LEU A 260 -5.12 0.27 9.59
CA LEU A 260 -4.64 -0.90 8.86
C LEU A 260 -4.23 -0.51 7.45
N VAL A 261 -3.01 -0.82 7.07
CA VAL A 261 -2.44 -0.51 5.75
C VAL A 261 -1.82 -1.74 5.11
N THR A 262 -1.76 -1.76 3.79
CA THR A 262 -0.99 -2.78 3.06
C THR A 262 0.48 -2.37 2.96
N PRO A 263 1.43 -3.32 2.81
CA PRO A 263 2.84 -2.99 2.61
C PRO A 263 3.11 -2.04 1.43
N ILE A 264 2.39 -2.20 0.32
CA ILE A 264 2.54 -1.28 -0.83
C ILE A 264 2.08 0.15 -0.48
N GLN A 265 1.02 0.30 0.32
CA GLN A 265 0.59 1.62 0.78
C GLN A 265 1.63 2.25 1.71
N LEU A 266 2.24 1.46 2.59
CA LEU A 266 3.28 1.96 3.49
C LEU A 266 4.52 2.39 2.70
N ALA A 267 4.94 1.62 1.69
CA ALA A 267 6.02 2.00 0.79
C ALA A 267 5.70 3.28 0.00
N ASN A 268 4.46 3.41 -0.53
CA ASN A 268 4.01 4.61 -1.23
C ASN A 268 3.99 5.86 -0.32
N MET A 269 3.60 5.69 0.93
CA MET A 269 3.65 6.76 1.94
C MET A 269 5.07 7.29 2.12
N ILE A 270 6.06 6.39 2.24
CA ILE A 270 7.46 6.79 2.36
C ILE A 270 7.98 7.41 1.06
N ALA A 271 7.60 6.89 -0.11
CA ALA A 271 7.90 7.51 -1.41
C ALA A 271 7.36 8.95 -1.50
N THR A 272 6.16 9.19 -0.94
CA THR A 272 5.57 10.54 -0.87
C THR A 272 6.42 11.48 0.00
N VAL A 273 6.93 10.99 1.11
CA VAL A 273 7.84 11.76 1.98
C VAL A 273 9.16 12.07 1.26
N ALA A 274 9.78 11.07 0.65
CA ALA A 274 11.01 11.24 -0.12
C ALA A 274 10.88 12.24 -1.28
N ASN A 275 9.70 12.34 -1.88
CA ASN A 275 9.38 13.31 -2.92
C ASN A 275 8.93 14.69 -2.36
N LYS A 276 8.88 14.85 -1.05
CA LYS A 276 8.44 16.11 -0.40
C LYS A 276 7.04 16.56 -0.84
N GLY A 277 6.07 15.63 -0.80
CA GLY A 277 4.66 15.95 -0.93
C GLY A 277 3.97 15.51 -2.22
N PHE A 278 4.51 14.55 -2.95
CA PHE A 278 3.79 13.90 -4.05
C PHE A 278 4.23 12.45 -4.23
N TYR A 279 3.40 11.67 -4.92
CA TYR A 279 3.77 10.33 -5.37
C TYR A 279 3.25 10.07 -6.79
N TYR A 280 3.88 9.14 -7.47
CA TYR A 280 3.35 8.52 -8.67
C TYR A 280 2.63 7.23 -8.31
N THR A 281 1.53 6.92 -8.98
CA THR A 281 0.82 5.66 -8.75
C THR A 281 1.76 4.48 -8.94
N PRO A 282 1.99 3.63 -7.91
CA PRO A 282 2.87 2.47 -8.03
C PRO A 282 2.43 1.54 -9.17
N HIS A 283 3.37 1.08 -10.00
CA HIS A 283 3.06 0.27 -11.18
C HIS A 283 4.22 -0.63 -11.58
N ILE A 284 3.91 -1.73 -12.29
CA ILE A 284 4.90 -2.68 -12.80
C ILE A 284 5.18 -2.54 -14.29
N ILE A 285 4.38 -1.76 -15.03
CA ILE A 285 4.60 -1.60 -16.46
C ILE A 285 5.58 -0.46 -16.74
N LYS A 286 6.64 -0.75 -17.49
CA LYS A 286 7.62 0.22 -17.96
C LYS A 286 7.40 0.63 -19.41
N GLN A 287 7.08 -0.36 -20.26
CA GLN A 287 6.85 -0.12 -21.69
C GLN A 287 5.92 -1.19 -22.27
N ILE A 288 5.08 -0.77 -23.19
CA ILE A 288 4.23 -1.64 -24.01
C ILE A 288 4.68 -1.46 -25.46
N GLN A 289 5.01 -2.55 -26.15
CA GLN A 289 5.38 -2.48 -27.57
C GLN A 289 4.21 -1.90 -28.38
N GLY A 290 4.46 -0.81 -29.12
CA GLY A 290 3.47 -0.15 -29.98
C GLY A 290 2.39 0.66 -29.25
N ASP A 291 2.49 0.84 -27.91
CA ASP A 291 1.54 1.63 -27.14
C ASP A 291 2.25 2.43 -26.03
N SER A 292 1.56 3.40 -25.46
CA SER A 292 2.05 4.20 -24.33
C SER A 292 1.51 3.65 -23.01
N ILE A 293 2.29 3.80 -21.94
CA ILE A 293 1.80 3.48 -20.59
C ILE A 293 0.69 4.48 -20.20
N PRO A 294 -0.31 4.03 -19.41
CA PRO A 294 -1.41 4.87 -18.97
C PRO A 294 -0.96 6.16 -18.29
N LEU A 295 -1.61 7.28 -18.65
CA LEU A 295 -1.26 8.63 -18.15
C LEU A 295 -1.22 8.72 -16.62
N ARG A 296 -2.11 7.97 -15.91
CA ARG A 296 -2.18 7.95 -14.45
C ARG A 296 -0.87 7.55 -13.77
N PHE A 297 0.02 6.82 -14.46
CA PHE A 297 1.33 6.43 -13.92
C PHE A 297 2.40 7.51 -14.11
N ARG A 298 2.10 8.53 -14.93
CA ARG A 298 2.98 9.68 -15.18
C ARG A 298 2.52 10.96 -14.47
N GLN A 299 1.31 10.95 -13.91
CA GLN A 299 0.75 12.08 -13.18
C GLN A 299 1.14 12.02 -11.71
N LYS A 300 1.52 13.18 -11.16
CA LYS A 300 1.78 13.33 -9.73
C LYS A 300 0.47 13.40 -8.96
N ASN A 301 0.36 12.59 -7.93
CA ASN A 301 -0.64 12.75 -6.89
C ASN A 301 -0.04 13.68 -5.84
N ILE A 302 -0.46 14.94 -5.83
CA ILE A 302 0.07 15.97 -4.93
C ILE A 302 -0.74 15.96 -3.64
N ILE A 303 -0.07 16.06 -2.49
CA ILE A 303 -0.72 16.21 -1.19
C ILE A 303 -0.65 17.66 -0.71
N GLU A 304 -1.65 18.07 0.07
CA GLU A 304 -1.79 19.46 0.53
C GLU A 304 -1.01 19.72 1.84
N ILE A 305 0.31 19.46 1.79
CA ILE A 305 1.24 19.79 2.88
C ILE A 305 2.39 20.61 2.30
N GLU A 306 2.71 21.74 2.94
CA GLU A 306 3.76 22.62 2.47
C GLU A 306 5.14 21.94 2.52
N LYS A 307 5.92 22.14 1.45
CA LYS A 307 7.24 21.51 1.30
C LYS A 307 8.19 21.75 2.47
N LYS A 308 8.14 22.94 3.07
CA LYS A 308 8.97 23.30 4.23
C LYS A 308 8.85 22.33 5.43
N TYR A 309 7.69 21.67 5.57
CA TYR A 309 7.46 20.72 6.65
C TYR A 309 8.11 19.36 6.40
N PHE A 310 8.29 18.99 5.12
CA PHE A 310 9.09 17.81 4.78
C PHE A 310 10.57 18.02 5.10
N ASP A 311 11.09 19.26 4.90
CA ASP A 311 12.49 19.58 5.26
C ASP A 311 12.75 19.51 6.78
N ILE A 312 11.69 19.61 7.62
CA ILE A 312 11.78 19.43 9.07
C ILE A 312 11.79 17.92 9.44
N ILE A 313 11.13 17.09 8.63
CA ILE A 313 10.91 15.66 8.94
C ILE A 313 12.10 14.80 8.46
N GLU A 314 12.79 15.20 7.40
CA GLU A 314 14.02 14.56 6.92
C GLU A 314 15.20 14.78 7.86
#